data_bcde835d727bd92bdd1a8036f3a8e842
#
_entry.id   bcde835d727bd92bdd1a8036f3a8e842
#
_cell.length_a   1.000
_cell.length_b   1.000
_cell.length_c   1.000
_cell.angle_alpha   90.00
_cell.angle_beta   90.00
_cell.angle_gamma   90.00
#
_symmetry.space_group_name_H-M   'P 1'
#
loop_
_entity.id
_entity.type
_entity.pdbx_description
1 polymer ?
#
loop_
_entity_poly.entity_id
_entity_poly.type
_entity_poly.pdbx_seq_one_letter_code
_entity_poly.pdbx_strand_id
1 'polypeptide(L)'
;MQKQSFIIDGSAEKPILIDITFKKTNCPKNIVLFSHGFKGFKDWGPFPNIAEHFAENNFVFVKFNFSHNGTTPENPIDFVDLKAFGNNNFSKELDDLGLVIDYLTTSKEFNKEFKSNQITLFGHSRGGAISLLKSAEDDRIANVVSWASPSNFIDRLPKEEKAAKWKQTNVAYIYNGRTKQNMPMYYQFYENCIANADRLNIEKAVANLKVPHLHIHGDADPTVLIEEAHNMKSWNKNTILHIIKDANHVFDGCHPYNLSKFPPDLQKAIDVTIAFLKDN
;
A
#
# COMPACT_ATOMS: atom_id res chain seq x y z
N MET A 1 -21.38 -8.68 -9.17
CA MET A 1 -19.99 -8.32 -8.93
C MET A 1 -19.17 -8.64 -10.18
N GLN A 2 -18.30 -7.72 -10.63
CA GLN A 2 -17.31 -7.97 -11.69
C GLN A 2 -15.93 -8.03 -11.07
N LYS A 3 -15.13 -8.99 -11.52
CA LYS A 3 -13.72 -9.13 -11.16
C LYS A 3 -12.93 -9.30 -12.44
N GLN A 4 -11.90 -8.49 -12.63
CA GLN A 4 -11.07 -8.49 -13.82
C GLN A 4 -9.60 -8.40 -13.40
N SER A 5 -8.74 -9.13 -14.11
CA SER A 5 -7.29 -9.11 -13.84
C SER A 5 -6.55 -8.67 -15.09
N PHE A 6 -5.54 -7.84 -14.89
CA PHE A 6 -4.69 -7.26 -15.94
C PHE A 6 -3.24 -7.39 -15.57
N ILE A 7 -2.38 -7.39 -16.57
CA ILE A 7 -0.94 -7.33 -16.40
C ILE A 7 -0.45 -6.13 -17.22
N ILE A 8 0.33 -5.27 -16.58
CA ILE A 8 1.01 -4.16 -17.23
C ILE A 8 2.51 -4.26 -17.00
N ASP A 9 3.30 -3.57 -17.81
CA ASP A 9 4.73 -3.44 -17.59
C ASP A 9 4.98 -2.53 -16.38
N GLY A 10 5.78 -3.01 -15.45
CA GLY A 10 6.19 -2.28 -14.25
C GLY A 10 7.64 -1.83 -14.32
N SER A 11 8.15 -1.34 -13.20
CA SER A 11 9.52 -0.86 -13.07
C SER A 11 10.53 -1.94 -13.47
N ALA A 12 11.56 -1.55 -14.24
CA ALA A 12 12.63 -2.43 -14.73
C ALA A 12 12.09 -3.70 -15.40
N GLU A 13 11.09 -3.55 -16.27
CA GLU A 13 10.52 -4.62 -17.12
C GLU A 13 9.91 -5.81 -16.33
N LYS A 14 9.61 -5.62 -15.05
CA LYS A 14 8.88 -6.62 -14.24
C LYS A 14 7.38 -6.35 -14.29
N PRO A 15 6.54 -7.40 -14.44
CA PRO A 15 5.10 -7.20 -14.54
C PRO A 15 4.46 -6.73 -13.24
N ILE A 16 3.42 -5.90 -13.38
CA ILE A 16 2.48 -5.55 -12.33
C ILE A 16 1.18 -6.31 -12.61
N LEU A 17 0.76 -7.15 -11.69
CA LEU A 17 -0.52 -7.83 -11.73
C LEU A 17 -1.57 -7.01 -10.99
N ILE A 18 -2.64 -6.63 -11.69
CA ILE A 18 -3.72 -5.76 -11.17
C ILE A 18 -5.03 -6.55 -11.14
N ASP A 19 -5.78 -6.47 -10.05
CA ASP A 19 -7.16 -6.93 -9.96
C ASP A 19 -8.10 -5.75 -9.72
N ILE A 20 -9.19 -5.71 -10.46
CA ILE A 20 -10.22 -4.70 -10.37
C ILE A 20 -11.54 -5.38 -9.98
N THR A 21 -12.15 -4.91 -8.89
CA THR A 21 -13.43 -5.42 -8.38
C THR A 21 -14.44 -4.29 -8.30
N PHE A 22 -15.61 -4.45 -8.93
CA PHE A 22 -16.68 -3.45 -8.91
C PHE A 22 -18.05 -4.06 -9.16
N LYS A 23 -19.10 -3.34 -8.77
CA LYS A 23 -20.49 -3.65 -9.13
C LYS A 23 -20.84 -2.94 -10.43
N LYS A 24 -21.18 -3.69 -11.49
CA LYS A 24 -21.56 -3.09 -12.77
C LYS A 24 -22.91 -2.37 -12.64
N THR A 25 -22.92 -1.06 -12.88
CA THR A 25 -24.12 -0.23 -12.78
C THR A 25 -24.28 0.72 -13.96
N ASN A 26 -23.28 0.79 -14.87
CA ASN A 26 -23.14 1.79 -15.93
C ASN A 26 -23.13 3.24 -15.40
N CYS A 27 -22.80 3.44 -14.14
CA CYS A 27 -22.61 4.75 -13.51
C CYS A 27 -21.17 4.84 -13.01
N PRO A 28 -20.42 5.91 -13.36
CA PRO A 28 -19.05 6.08 -12.93
C PRO A 28 -18.91 6.15 -11.39
N LYS A 29 -17.95 5.41 -10.85
CA LYS A 29 -17.66 5.29 -9.41
C LYS A 29 -16.25 5.78 -9.09
N ASN A 30 -16.06 6.23 -7.87
CA ASN A 30 -14.74 6.59 -7.34
C ASN A 30 -13.85 5.36 -7.28
N ILE A 31 -12.58 5.53 -7.64
CA ILE A 31 -11.58 4.46 -7.63
C ILE A 31 -10.86 4.46 -6.28
N VAL A 32 -10.74 3.29 -5.67
CA VAL A 32 -9.90 3.04 -4.49
C VAL A 32 -8.76 2.13 -4.92
N LEU A 33 -7.56 2.69 -5.02
CA LEU A 33 -6.34 1.98 -5.45
C LEU A 33 -5.53 1.59 -4.22
N PHE A 34 -5.46 0.28 -3.98
CA PHE A 34 -4.86 -0.30 -2.77
C PHE A 34 -3.43 -0.78 -2.97
N SER A 35 -2.53 -0.34 -2.09
CA SER A 35 -1.11 -0.71 -2.00
C SER A 35 -0.85 -1.58 -0.76
N HIS A 36 -0.34 -2.79 -0.97
CA HIS A 36 0.00 -3.72 0.11
C HIS A 36 1.31 -3.33 0.84
N GLY A 37 1.53 -3.90 2.03
CA GLY A 37 2.73 -3.69 2.83
C GLY A 37 3.92 -4.56 2.45
N PHE A 38 5.01 -4.44 3.22
CA PHE A 38 6.22 -5.24 3.06
C PHE A 38 5.97 -6.74 3.27
N LYS A 39 6.54 -7.59 2.43
CA LYS A 39 6.26 -9.03 2.37
C LYS A 39 4.77 -9.35 2.16
N GLY A 40 4.04 -8.40 1.61
CA GLY A 40 2.65 -8.52 1.24
C GLY A 40 2.46 -8.79 -0.25
N PHE A 41 1.22 -9.01 -0.61
CA PHE A 41 0.73 -9.14 -1.98
C PHE A 41 -0.75 -8.78 -2.02
N LYS A 42 -1.28 -8.52 -3.21
CA LYS A 42 -2.65 -8.01 -3.41
C LYS A 42 -3.76 -8.87 -2.81
N ASP A 43 -3.51 -10.17 -2.63
CA ASP A 43 -4.47 -11.14 -2.11
C ASP A 43 -4.13 -11.61 -0.69
N TRP A 44 -3.29 -10.87 0.03
CA TRP A 44 -2.95 -11.21 1.39
C TRP A 44 -4.17 -11.08 2.32
N GLY A 45 -4.45 -12.15 3.07
CA GLY A 45 -5.47 -12.14 4.13
C GLY A 45 -6.85 -11.69 3.61
N PRO A 46 -7.48 -10.70 4.27
CA PRO A 46 -8.84 -10.25 3.96
C PRO A 46 -8.94 -9.33 2.73
N PHE A 47 -7.85 -8.95 2.05
CA PHE A 47 -7.89 -7.96 0.97
C PHE A 47 -8.85 -8.31 -0.17
N PRO A 48 -9.01 -9.58 -0.60
CA PRO A 48 -10.06 -9.94 -1.56
C PRO A 48 -11.47 -9.65 -1.06
N ASN A 49 -11.75 -9.93 0.22
CA ASN A 49 -13.06 -9.68 0.84
C ASN A 49 -13.31 -8.18 1.03
N ILE A 50 -12.26 -7.41 1.39
CA ILE A 50 -12.32 -5.95 1.46
C ILE A 50 -12.66 -5.38 0.09
N ALA A 51 -12.04 -5.86 -0.99
CA ALA A 51 -12.32 -5.41 -2.35
C ALA A 51 -13.80 -5.62 -2.73
N GLU A 52 -14.38 -6.77 -2.37
CA GLU A 52 -15.80 -7.04 -2.58
C GLU A 52 -16.69 -6.10 -1.76
N HIS A 53 -16.35 -5.89 -0.49
CA HIS A 53 -17.11 -5.01 0.41
C HIS A 53 -17.12 -3.55 -0.08
N PHE A 54 -15.98 -3.03 -0.57
CA PHE A 54 -15.92 -1.71 -1.19
C PHE A 54 -16.77 -1.64 -2.48
N ALA A 55 -16.72 -2.68 -3.30
CA ALA A 55 -17.54 -2.75 -4.52
C ALA A 55 -19.04 -2.80 -4.22
N GLU A 56 -19.46 -3.47 -3.14
CA GLU A 56 -20.85 -3.45 -2.64
C GLU A 56 -21.27 -2.05 -2.18
N ASN A 57 -20.33 -1.26 -1.67
CA ASN A 57 -20.51 0.14 -1.30
C ASN A 57 -20.34 1.13 -2.45
N ASN A 58 -20.39 0.65 -3.69
CA ASN A 58 -20.38 1.45 -4.91
C ASN A 58 -19.05 2.14 -5.23
N PHE A 59 -17.92 1.52 -4.86
CA PHE A 59 -16.57 1.89 -5.29
C PHE A 59 -16.05 0.94 -6.36
N VAL A 60 -15.05 1.38 -7.11
CA VAL A 60 -14.16 0.49 -7.86
C VAL A 60 -12.95 0.24 -7.01
N PHE A 61 -12.73 -1.00 -6.59
CA PHE A 61 -11.56 -1.36 -5.80
C PHE A 61 -10.50 -2.00 -6.68
N VAL A 62 -9.32 -1.40 -6.68
CA VAL A 62 -8.16 -1.85 -7.44
C VAL A 62 -7.08 -2.27 -6.47
N LYS A 63 -6.55 -3.48 -6.60
CA LYS A 63 -5.39 -3.96 -5.85
C LYS A 63 -4.37 -4.55 -6.80
N PHE A 64 -3.10 -4.43 -6.49
CA PHE A 64 -2.02 -4.88 -7.38
C PHE A 64 -0.83 -5.42 -6.59
N ASN A 65 -0.01 -6.22 -7.25
CA ASN A 65 1.31 -6.60 -6.76
C ASN A 65 2.35 -5.63 -7.31
N PHE A 66 3.16 -5.02 -6.43
CA PHE A 66 4.34 -4.28 -6.88
C PHE A 66 5.25 -5.19 -7.71
N SER A 67 5.83 -4.66 -8.78
CA SER A 67 6.63 -5.42 -9.75
C SER A 67 7.77 -6.23 -9.13
N HIS A 68 8.32 -5.73 -8.02
CA HIS A 68 9.46 -6.33 -7.31
C HIS A 68 9.08 -6.91 -5.93
N ASN A 69 7.80 -7.22 -5.67
CA ASN A 69 7.42 -7.80 -4.38
C ASN A 69 7.82 -9.29 -4.22
N GLY A 70 8.34 -9.90 -5.28
CA GLY A 70 8.79 -11.29 -5.27
C GLY A 70 7.77 -12.32 -5.77
N THR A 71 6.54 -11.88 -6.09
CA THR A 71 5.55 -12.72 -6.76
C THR A 71 5.71 -12.66 -8.30
N THR A 72 5.03 -13.55 -9.02
CA THR A 72 4.92 -13.51 -10.47
C THR A 72 3.45 -13.64 -10.88
N PRO A 73 3.07 -13.33 -12.14
CA PRO A 73 1.71 -13.56 -12.62
C PRO A 73 1.22 -15.01 -12.42
N GLU A 74 2.11 -15.99 -12.56
CA GLU A 74 1.81 -17.42 -12.40
C GLU A 74 1.73 -17.83 -10.92
N ASN A 75 2.42 -17.09 -10.04
CA ASN A 75 2.46 -17.34 -8.60
C ASN A 75 2.19 -16.03 -7.83
N PRO A 76 0.95 -15.52 -7.86
CA PRO A 76 0.62 -14.17 -7.38
C PRO A 76 0.58 -14.02 -5.85
N ILE A 77 0.67 -15.13 -5.11
CA ILE A 77 0.58 -15.18 -3.64
C ILE A 77 1.83 -15.76 -2.97
N ASP A 78 2.79 -16.26 -3.76
CA ASP A 78 4.03 -16.85 -3.27
C ASP A 78 5.26 -16.11 -3.79
N PHE A 79 6.29 -16.00 -2.95
CA PHE A 79 7.53 -15.29 -3.27
C PHE A 79 8.50 -16.23 -3.99
N VAL A 80 8.31 -16.39 -5.30
CA VAL A 80 9.11 -17.28 -6.16
C VAL A 80 10.26 -16.55 -6.87
N ASP A 81 10.15 -15.22 -7.05
CA ASP A 81 11.21 -14.39 -7.63
C ASP A 81 11.96 -13.61 -6.51
N LEU A 82 12.77 -14.35 -5.74
CA LEU A 82 13.56 -13.72 -4.68
C LEU A 82 14.60 -12.72 -5.20
N LYS A 83 15.03 -12.85 -6.48
CA LYS A 83 15.93 -11.88 -7.09
C LYS A 83 15.24 -10.54 -7.32
N ALA A 84 13.99 -10.54 -7.81
CA ALA A 84 13.19 -9.31 -7.90
C ALA A 84 12.97 -8.72 -6.50
N PHE A 85 12.56 -9.54 -5.53
CA PHE A 85 12.37 -9.08 -4.15
C PHE A 85 13.62 -8.39 -3.58
N GLY A 86 14.81 -8.97 -3.78
CA GLY A 86 16.08 -8.39 -3.33
C GLY A 86 16.44 -7.09 -4.03
N ASN A 87 15.98 -6.89 -5.26
CA ASN A 87 16.16 -5.68 -6.06
C ASN A 87 15.04 -4.63 -5.86
N ASN A 88 14.07 -4.90 -5.00
CA ASN A 88 13.03 -3.92 -4.69
C ASN A 88 13.61 -2.69 -3.96
N ASN A 89 12.95 -1.55 -4.09
CA ASN A 89 13.19 -0.33 -3.31
C ASN A 89 11.97 0.59 -3.38
N PHE A 90 11.92 1.61 -2.53
CA PHE A 90 10.77 2.51 -2.45
C PHE A 90 10.53 3.34 -3.71
N SER A 91 11.59 3.71 -4.45
CA SER A 91 11.44 4.44 -5.71
C SER A 91 10.68 3.60 -6.74
N LYS A 92 11.01 2.31 -6.86
CA LYS A 92 10.28 1.38 -7.74
C LYS A 92 8.82 1.21 -7.33
N GLU A 93 8.54 1.12 -6.02
CA GLU A 93 7.16 1.02 -5.54
C GLU A 93 6.37 2.31 -5.86
N LEU A 94 7.00 3.49 -5.76
CA LEU A 94 6.39 4.76 -6.17
C LEU A 94 6.15 4.82 -7.69
N ASP A 95 7.11 4.37 -8.48
CA ASP A 95 7.01 4.36 -9.94
C ASP A 95 5.94 3.36 -10.40
N ASP A 96 5.89 2.15 -9.84
CA ASP A 96 4.85 1.15 -10.10
C ASP A 96 3.45 1.70 -9.80
N LEU A 97 3.28 2.37 -8.65
CA LEU A 97 1.99 2.99 -8.31
C LEU A 97 1.59 4.06 -9.33
N GLY A 98 2.55 4.85 -9.83
CA GLY A 98 2.35 5.80 -10.92
C GLY A 98 1.88 5.11 -12.21
N LEU A 99 2.52 4.00 -12.61
CA LEU A 99 2.13 3.22 -13.79
C LEU A 99 0.71 2.65 -13.68
N VAL A 100 0.31 2.20 -12.49
CA VAL A 100 -1.07 1.75 -12.26
C VAL A 100 -2.06 2.91 -12.36
N ILE A 101 -1.74 4.10 -11.83
CA ILE A 101 -2.57 5.30 -11.97
C ILE A 101 -2.69 5.68 -13.46
N ASP A 102 -1.59 5.65 -14.22
CA ASP A 102 -1.58 5.92 -15.67
C ASP A 102 -2.50 4.95 -16.41
N TYR A 103 -2.39 3.66 -16.12
CA TYR A 103 -3.26 2.64 -16.72
C TYR A 103 -4.74 2.91 -16.45
N LEU A 104 -5.11 3.22 -15.21
CA LEU A 104 -6.50 3.48 -14.81
C LEU A 104 -7.08 4.76 -15.42
N THR A 105 -6.24 5.77 -15.67
CA THR A 105 -6.67 7.06 -16.20
C THR A 105 -6.70 7.13 -17.73
N THR A 106 -5.89 6.32 -18.41
CA THR A 106 -5.77 6.32 -19.87
C THR A 106 -6.56 5.20 -20.56
N SER A 107 -6.89 4.12 -19.84
CA SER A 107 -7.63 3.00 -20.40
C SER A 107 -9.08 3.41 -20.75
N LYS A 108 -9.47 3.15 -22.01
CA LYS A 108 -10.84 3.38 -22.48
C LYS A 108 -11.84 2.29 -22.03
N GLU A 109 -11.33 1.19 -21.51
CA GLU A 109 -12.08 -0.01 -21.13
C GLU A 109 -13.11 0.26 -20.02
N PHE A 110 -12.81 1.25 -19.17
CA PHE A 110 -13.56 1.51 -17.93
C PHE A 110 -14.35 2.81 -17.93
N ASN A 111 -14.40 3.56 -19.03
CA ASN A 111 -14.95 4.92 -19.10
C ASN A 111 -16.41 5.07 -18.61
N LYS A 112 -17.20 3.98 -18.59
CA LYS A 112 -18.60 3.99 -18.12
C LYS A 112 -18.75 3.67 -16.62
N GLU A 113 -17.73 3.11 -16.00
CA GLU A 113 -17.77 2.62 -14.61
C GLU A 113 -16.82 3.37 -13.69
N PHE A 114 -15.78 4.04 -14.22
CA PHE A 114 -14.73 4.69 -13.43
C PHE A 114 -14.79 6.20 -13.55
N LYS A 115 -14.65 6.89 -12.41
CA LYS A 115 -14.31 8.31 -12.37
C LYS A 115 -12.80 8.45 -12.28
N SER A 116 -12.14 8.55 -13.42
CA SER A 116 -10.66 8.60 -13.49
C SER A 116 -10.04 9.84 -12.82
N ASN A 117 -10.83 10.85 -12.51
CA ASN A 117 -10.44 12.04 -11.75
C ASN A 117 -10.80 11.97 -10.25
N GLN A 118 -11.21 10.83 -9.76
CA GLN A 118 -11.61 10.58 -8.38
C GLN A 118 -10.90 9.32 -7.87
N ILE A 119 -9.55 9.38 -7.87
CA ILE A 119 -8.71 8.28 -7.38
C ILE A 119 -8.36 8.53 -5.92
N THR A 120 -8.73 7.60 -5.06
CA THR A 120 -8.23 7.51 -3.69
C THR A 120 -7.06 6.54 -3.66
N LEU A 121 -5.91 6.96 -3.15
CA LEU A 121 -4.86 6.04 -2.78
C LEU A 121 -5.14 5.50 -1.38
N PHE A 122 -5.14 4.19 -1.27
CA PHE A 122 -5.32 3.48 -0.01
C PHE A 122 -4.15 2.54 0.20
N GLY A 123 -3.52 2.54 1.36
CA GLY A 123 -2.40 1.64 1.62
C GLY A 123 -2.32 1.16 3.06
N HIS A 124 -1.82 -0.06 3.24
CA HIS A 124 -1.54 -0.64 4.55
C HIS A 124 -0.04 -0.69 4.80
N SER A 125 0.39 -0.31 6.00
CA SER A 125 1.80 -0.38 6.42
C SER A 125 2.71 0.39 5.45
N ARG A 126 3.76 -0.23 4.89
CA ARG A 126 4.61 0.35 3.85
C ARG A 126 3.79 0.94 2.69
N GLY A 127 2.76 0.23 2.22
CA GLY A 127 1.88 0.71 1.16
C GLY A 127 1.14 1.99 1.51
N GLY A 128 0.84 2.23 2.80
CA GLY A 128 0.30 3.50 3.30
C GLY A 128 1.26 4.66 3.10
N ALA A 129 2.54 4.48 3.46
CA ALA A 129 3.57 5.50 3.26
C ALA A 129 3.85 5.76 1.78
N ILE A 130 3.89 4.72 0.94
CA ILE A 130 4.00 4.86 -0.53
C ILE A 130 2.80 5.64 -1.09
N SER A 131 1.58 5.38 -0.60
CA SER A 131 0.37 6.14 -0.99
C SER A 131 0.45 7.61 -0.60
N LEU A 132 0.96 7.93 0.59
CA LEU A 132 1.17 9.31 1.05
C LEU A 132 2.20 10.05 0.17
N LEU A 133 3.35 9.44 -0.08
CA LEU A 133 4.39 10.01 -0.95
C LEU A 133 3.86 10.24 -2.37
N LYS A 134 3.15 9.27 -2.94
CA LYS A 134 2.56 9.40 -4.27
C LYS A 134 1.49 10.50 -4.32
N SER A 135 0.67 10.65 -3.30
CA SER A 135 -0.36 11.70 -3.23
C SER A 135 0.23 13.12 -3.20
N ALA A 136 1.48 13.26 -2.75
CA ALA A 136 2.17 14.55 -2.73
C ALA A 136 2.85 14.87 -4.08
N GLU A 137 3.03 13.90 -4.96
CA GLU A 137 3.69 14.07 -6.28
C GLU A 137 2.74 13.90 -7.50
N ASP A 138 1.46 13.52 -7.28
CA ASP A 138 0.50 13.24 -8.37
C ASP A 138 -0.83 13.97 -8.15
N ASP A 139 -1.07 15.01 -8.92
CA ASP A 139 -2.26 15.87 -8.81
C ASP A 139 -3.57 15.19 -9.22
N ARG A 140 -3.55 13.96 -9.72
CA ARG A 140 -4.76 13.17 -10.07
C ARG A 140 -5.42 12.52 -8.85
N ILE A 141 -4.77 12.56 -7.70
CA ILE A 141 -5.25 11.95 -6.48
C ILE A 141 -6.25 12.88 -5.80
N ALA A 142 -7.42 12.35 -5.47
CA ALA A 142 -8.49 13.08 -4.79
C ALA A 142 -8.45 12.91 -3.27
N ASN A 143 -8.07 11.72 -2.77
CA ASN A 143 -8.01 11.41 -1.34
C ASN A 143 -6.87 10.43 -1.06
N VAL A 144 -6.41 10.39 0.18
CA VAL A 144 -5.49 9.34 0.64
C VAL A 144 -5.96 8.73 1.95
N VAL A 145 -5.88 7.40 2.03
CA VAL A 145 -6.16 6.61 3.23
C VAL A 145 -4.91 5.79 3.57
N SER A 146 -4.44 5.87 4.80
CA SER A 146 -3.30 5.08 5.26
C SER A 146 -3.66 4.29 6.53
N TRP A 147 -3.46 2.98 6.49
CA TRP A 147 -3.65 2.09 7.63
C TRP A 147 -2.31 1.67 8.20
N ALA A 148 -2.10 1.84 9.50
CA ALA A 148 -0.90 1.39 10.24
C ALA A 148 0.41 1.75 9.50
N SER A 149 0.47 2.96 8.93
CA SER A 149 1.58 3.39 8.06
C SER A 149 2.75 3.93 8.88
N PRO A 150 4.01 3.60 8.51
CA PRO A 150 5.17 4.27 9.07
C PRO A 150 5.22 5.75 8.62
N SER A 151 5.75 6.58 9.49
CA SER A 151 5.97 8.01 9.26
C SER A 151 7.39 8.34 8.76
N ASN A 152 8.31 7.37 8.79
CA ASN A 152 9.69 7.56 8.35
C ASN A 152 10.26 6.26 7.80
N PHE A 153 10.94 6.34 6.64
CA PHE A 153 11.65 5.21 6.04
C PHE A 153 13.13 5.18 6.40
N ILE A 154 13.75 6.36 6.47
CA ILE A 154 15.21 6.49 6.62
C ILE A 154 15.67 6.05 8.01
N ASP A 155 14.93 6.42 9.06
CA ASP A 155 15.29 6.07 10.44
C ASP A 155 15.18 4.56 10.72
N ARG A 156 14.45 3.83 9.89
CA ARG A 156 14.31 2.37 9.93
C ARG A 156 15.46 1.62 9.26
N LEU A 157 16.34 2.35 8.54
CA LEU A 157 17.52 1.74 7.95
C LEU A 157 18.55 1.33 9.02
N PRO A 158 19.26 0.21 8.82
CA PRO A 158 20.39 -0.15 9.67
C PRO A 158 21.42 0.97 9.73
N LYS A 159 21.99 1.19 10.92
CA LYS A 159 23.01 2.22 11.16
C LYS A 159 24.37 1.56 11.47
N GLU A 160 25.44 2.35 11.34
CA GLU A 160 26.80 1.98 11.75
C GLU A 160 27.27 0.60 11.25
N GLU A 161 27.71 -0.29 12.15
CA GLU A 161 28.26 -1.60 11.82
C GLU A 161 27.31 -2.49 11.00
N LYS A 162 26.00 -2.41 11.27
CA LYS A 162 25.00 -3.19 10.51
C LYS A 162 24.90 -2.71 9.07
N ALA A 163 24.95 -1.40 8.84
CA ALA A 163 24.96 -0.82 7.50
C ALA A 163 26.27 -1.15 6.76
N ALA A 164 27.42 -1.05 7.46
CA ALA A 164 28.73 -1.40 6.91
C ALA A 164 28.80 -2.89 6.53
N LYS A 165 28.31 -3.78 7.38
CA LYS A 165 28.21 -5.21 7.08
C LYS A 165 27.34 -5.48 5.87
N TRP A 166 26.16 -4.85 5.77
CA TRP A 166 25.28 -5.01 4.62
C TRP A 166 25.94 -4.52 3.33
N LYS A 167 26.66 -3.39 3.39
CA LYS A 167 27.46 -2.89 2.26
C LYS A 167 28.52 -3.90 1.82
N GLN A 168 29.26 -4.47 2.77
CA GLN A 168 30.33 -5.45 2.51
C GLN A 168 29.81 -6.74 1.88
N THR A 169 28.67 -7.27 2.38
CA THR A 169 28.08 -8.52 1.90
C THR A 169 27.18 -8.32 0.67
N ASN A 170 26.83 -7.07 0.34
CA ASN A 170 25.87 -6.68 -0.67
C ASN A 170 24.45 -7.25 -0.47
N VAL A 171 24.22 -8.08 0.53
CA VAL A 171 22.92 -8.69 0.83
C VAL A 171 22.70 -8.83 2.33
N ALA A 172 21.49 -8.48 2.77
CA ALA A 172 20.93 -8.83 4.07
C ALA A 172 19.72 -9.75 3.86
N TYR A 173 19.36 -10.53 4.87
CA TYR A 173 18.23 -11.44 4.80
C TYR A 173 17.21 -11.12 5.88
N ILE A 174 15.94 -11.14 5.51
CA ILE A 174 14.81 -11.01 6.42
C ILE A 174 14.01 -12.31 6.38
N TYR A 175 13.84 -12.94 7.53
CA TYR A 175 13.05 -14.16 7.63
C TYR A 175 11.56 -13.88 7.42
N ASN A 176 10.94 -14.67 6.54
CA ASN A 176 9.51 -14.69 6.34
C ASN A 176 8.92 -15.93 7.04
N GLY A 177 8.27 -15.71 8.19
CA GLY A 177 7.70 -16.80 8.99
C GLY A 177 6.58 -17.58 8.30
N ARG A 178 5.83 -16.95 7.36
CA ARG A 178 4.77 -17.61 6.60
C ARG A 178 5.33 -18.62 5.60
N THR A 179 6.31 -18.22 4.80
CA THR A 179 6.87 -19.05 3.73
C THR A 179 8.12 -19.81 4.16
N LYS A 180 8.61 -19.54 5.39
CA LYS A 180 9.86 -20.08 5.94
C LYS A 180 11.08 -19.80 5.05
N GLN A 181 11.09 -18.67 4.36
CA GLN A 181 12.14 -18.24 3.45
C GLN A 181 12.98 -17.14 4.09
N ASN A 182 14.29 -17.15 3.81
CA ASN A 182 15.17 -16.02 4.03
C ASN A 182 15.10 -15.10 2.81
N MET A 183 14.35 -14.00 2.95
CA MET A 183 14.10 -13.04 1.88
C MET A 183 15.32 -12.13 1.71
N PRO A 184 15.98 -12.07 0.55
CA PRO A 184 17.13 -11.20 0.36
C PRO A 184 16.73 -9.73 0.26
N MET A 185 17.59 -8.85 0.75
CA MET A 185 17.56 -7.42 0.49
C MET A 185 18.94 -6.99 0.03
N TYR A 186 19.10 -6.58 -1.23
CA TYR A 186 20.38 -6.13 -1.75
C TYR A 186 20.70 -4.70 -1.28
N TYR A 187 21.97 -4.37 -1.16
CA TYR A 187 22.42 -3.10 -0.58
C TYR A 187 21.95 -1.88 -1.38
N GLN A 188 21.61 -2.05 -2.67
CA GLN A 188 20.99 -1.03 -3.50
C GLN A 188 19.71 -0.43 -2.87
N PHE A 189 19.01 -1.18 -2.01
CA PHE A 189 17.88 -0.67 -1.26
C PHE A 189 18.30 0.49 -0.34
N TYR A 190 19.39 0.30 0.40
CA TYR A 190 19.96 1.34 1.27
C TYR A 190 20.43 2.54 0.45
N GLU A 191 21.21 2.30 -0.62
CA GLU A 191 21.72 3.36 -1.50
C GLU A 191 20.57 4.15 -2.13
N ASN A 192 19.52 3.49 -2.60
CA ASN A 192 18.34 4.15 -3.14
C ASN A 192 17.64 5.03 -2.10
N CYS A 193 17.47 4.55 -0.86
CA CYS A 193 16.86 5.33 0.22
C CYS A 193 17.64 6.62 0.50
N ILE A 194 18.98 6.55 0.57
CA ILE A 194 19.81 7.71 0.84
C ILE A 194 19.84 8.68 -0.35
N ALA A 195 19.98 8.15 -1.56
CA ALA A 195 20.02 8.96 -2.78
C ALA A 195 18.69 9.69 -3.07
N ASN A 196 17.57 9.13 -2.62
CA ASN A 196 16.23 9.66 -2.84
C ASN A 196 15.56 10.15 -1.54
N ALA A 197 16.34 10.49 -0.52
CA ALA A 197 15.82 10.86 0.80
C ALA A 197 14.80 12.00 0.76
N ASP A 198 14.95 12.98 -0.13
CA ASP A 198 14.00 14.08 -0.30
C ASP A 198 12.67 13.61 -0.89
N ARG A 199 12.67 12.76 -1.93
CA ARG A 199 11.46 12.15 -2.51
C ARG A 199 10.77 11.21 -1.53
N LEU A 200 11.53 10.55 -0.66
CA LEU A 200 11.05 9.57 0.33
C LEU A 200 10.73 10.21 1.69
N ASN A 201 10.68 11.53 1.77
CA ASN A 201 10.39 12.26 3.00
C ASN A 201 8.88 12.30 3.26
N ILE A 202 8.39 11.40 4.11
CA ILE A 202 6.97 11.28 4.46
C ILE A 202 6.49 12.50 5.24
N GLU A 203 7.31 13.08 6.14
CA GLU A 203 6.98 14.30 6.87
C GLU A 203 6.67 15.45 5.90
N LYS A 204 7.58 15.69 4.94
CA LYS A 204 7.41 16.72 3.91
C LYS A 204 6.15 16.47 3.07
N ALA A 205 5.91 15.21 2.68
CA ALA A 205 4.72 14.83 1.91
C ALA A 205 3.43 15.12 2.69
N VAL A 206 3.33 14.65 3.94
CA VAL A 206 2.14 14.84 4.79
C VAL A 206 1.92 16.31 5.12
N ALA A 207 2.98 17.07 5.46
CA ALA A 207 2.87 18.50 5.78
C ALA A 207 2.33 19.33 4.60
N ASN A 208 2.65 18.93 3.36
CA ASN A 208 2.25 19.63 2.13
C ASN A 208 1.04 18.98 1.42
N LEU A 209 0.42 17.98 2.01
CA LEU A 209 -0.69 17.25 1.39
C LEU A 209 -1.90 18.16 1.19
N LYS A 210 -2.38 18.27 -0.05
CA LYS A 210 -3.48 19.16 -0.44
C LYS A 210 -4.84 18.47 -0.45
N VAL A 211 -4.85 17.14 -0.40
CA VAL A 211 -6.06 16.31 -0.46
C VAL A 211 -6.46 15.81 0.93
N PRO A 212 -7.75 15.48 1.15
CA PRO A 212 -8.18 14.87 2.40
C PRO A 212 -7.38 13.61 2.73
N HIS A 213 -6.96 13.49 3.99
CA HIS A 213 -6.19 12.35 4.50
C HIS A 213 -6.85 11.74 5.72
N LEU A 214 -7.14 10.43 5.62
CA LEU A 214 -7.54 9.60 6.76
C LEU A 214 -6.37 8.67 7.13
N HIS A 215 -5.94 8.73 8.39
CA HIS A 215 -4.99 7.77 8.95
C HIS A 215 -5.67 6.93 10.03
N ILE A 216 -5.66 5.60 9.88
CA ILE A 216 -6.19 4.65 10.87
C ILE A 216 -5.05 3.85 11.47
N HIS A 217 -5.01 3.76 12.80
CA HIS A 217 -3.93 3.07 13.52
C HIS A 217 -4.46 2.34 14.76
N GLY A 218 -3.90 1.16 15.03
CA GLY A 218 -4.12 0.46 16.30
C GLY A 218 -3.15 0.93 17.36
N ASP A 219 -3.58 1.24 18.59
CA ASP A 219 -2.68 1.70 19.63
C ASP A 219 -1.85 0.58 20.29
N ALA A 220 -2.17 -0.68 20.00
CA ALA A 220 -1.38 -1.84 20.38
C ALA A 220 -0.54 -2.42 19.21
N ASP A 221 -0.28 -1.64 18.16
CA ASP A 221 0.56 -2.06 17.01
C ASP A 221 2.04 -2.22 17.42
N PRO A 222 2.61 -3.45 17.40
CA PRO A 222 4.00 -3.67 17.76
C PRO A 222 4.99 -3.44 16.61
N THR A 223 4.50 -3.22 15.40
CA THR A 223 5.29 -3.12 14.16
C THR A 223 5.57 -1.68 13.76
N VAL A 224 4.51 -0.87 13.82
CA VAL A 224 4.54 0.58 13.62
C VAL A 224 3.91 1.20 14.85
N LEU A 225 4.73 1.84 15.67
CA LEU A 225 4.28 2.37 16.94
C LEU A 225 3.30 3.54 16.76
N ILE A 226 2.39 3.71 17.70
CA ILE A 226 1.32 4.74 17.64
C ILE A 226 1.87 6.17 17.52
N GLU A 227 3.09 6.41 17.99
CA GLU A 227 3.78 7.69 17.87
C GLU A 227 3.93 8.12 16.40
N GLU A 228 4.08 7.17 15.47
CA GLU A 228 4.17 7.47 14.05
C GLU A 228 2.85 8.03 13.49
N ALA A 229 1.72 7.58 14.02
CA ALA A 229 0.41 8.15 13.70
C ALA A 229 0.23 9.57 14.27
N HIS A 230 0.70 9.79 15.49
CA HIS A 230 0.69 11.12 16.12
C HIS A 230 1.59 12.10 15.37
N ASN A 231 2.75 11.66 14.87
CA ASN A 231 3.63 12.46 14.02
C ASN A 231 2.88 12.97 12.78
N MET A 232 2.21 12.10 12.02
CA MET A 232 1.45 12.50 10.83
C MET A 232 0.36 13.52 11.15
N LYS A 233 -0.36 13.35 12.27
CA LYS A 233 -1.36 14.31 12.73
C LYS A 233 -0.74 15.64 13.13
N SER A 234 0.45 15.63 13.72
CA SER A 234 1.15 16.86 14.13
C SER A 234 1.65 17.67 12.92
N TRP A 235 2.12 17.01 11.86
CA TRP A 235 2.62 17.65 10.64
C TRP A 235 1.51 18.25 9.79
N ASN A 236 0.32 17.62 9.78
CA ASN A 236 -0.84 18.14 9.06
C ASN A 236 -2.10 18.06 9.93
N LYS A 237 -2.55 19.21 10.42
CA LYS A 237 -3.74 19.32 11.27
C LYS A 237 -5.04 18.88 10.58
N ASN A 238 -5.05 18.87 9.23
CA ASN A 238 -6.20 18.41 8.45
C ASN A 238 -6.25 16.88 8.32
N THR A 239 -5.17 16.15 8.67
CA THR A 239 -5.23 14.69 8.76
C THR A 239 -6.29 14.26 9.76
N ILE A 240 -7.22 13.43 9.32
CA ILE A 240 -8.18 12.77 10.22
C ILE A 240 -7.48 11.54 10.79
N LEU A 241 -7.17 11.55 12.08
CA LEU A 241 -6.57 10.42 12.79
C LEU A 241 -7.65 9.63 13.52
N HIS A 242 -7.80 8.35 13.18
CA HIS A 242 -8.70 7.43 13.86
C HIS A 242 -7.89 6.32 14.55
N ILE A 243 -7.91 6.29 15.88
CA ILE A 243 -7.22 5.26 16.67
C ILE A 243 -8.23 4.17 17.03
N ILE A 244 -7.87 2.91 16.74
CA ILE A 244 -8.63 1.73 17.17
C ILE A 244 -7.93 1.17 18.40
N LYS A 245 -8.65 1.24 19.53
CA LYS A 245 -8.13 0.84 20.83
C LYS A 245 -7.80 -0.65 20.86
N ASP A 246 -6.66 -1.02 21.43
CA ASP A 246 -6.13 -2.38 21.60
C ASP A 246 -5.88 -3.12 20.27
N ALA A 247 -6.04 -2.47 19.11
CA ALA A 247 -5.85 -3.09 17.80
C ALA A 247 -4.36 -3.25 17.45
N ASN A 248 -4.04 -4.35 16.77
CA ASN A 248 -2.70 -4.66 16.29
C ASN A 248 -2.47 -4.13 14.85
N HIS A 249 -1.26 -4.40 14.30
CA HIS A 249 -0.81 -3.93 12.98
C HIS A 249 -1.73 -4.29 11.81
N VAL A 250 -2.46 -5.37 11.88
CA VAL A 250 -3.32 -5.92 10.82
C VAL A 250 -4.80 -5.92 11.20
N PHE A 251 -5.17 -5.25 12.31
CA PHE A 251 -6.55 -5.18 12.81
C PHE A 251 -7.19 -6.57 12.95
N ASP A 252 -6.44 -7.53 13.52
CA ASP A 252 -6.77 -8.94 13.64
C ASP A 252 -6.99 -9.69 12.31
N GLY A 253 -6.63 -9.09 11.19
CA GLY A 253 -6.54 -9.79 9.91
C GLY A 253 -5.44 -10.85 9.93
N CYS A 254 -5.66 -11.97 9.26
CA CYS A 254 -4.69 -13.06 9.16
C CYS A 254 -4.59 -13.60 7.73
N HIS A 255 -3.53 -14.35 7.44
CA HIS A 255 -3.40 -15.07 6.19
C HIS A 255 -2.97 -16.53 6.46
N PRO A 256 -3.65 -17.54 5.87
CA PRO A 256 -4.83 -17.43 5.00
C PRO A 256 -6.06 -16.90 5.75
N TYR A 257 -7.02 -16.31 5.01
CA TYR A 257 -8.24 -15.74 5.56
C TYR A 257 -9.43 -16.62 5.26
N ASN A 258 -9.93 -17.33 6.29
CA ASN A 258 -11.03 -18.29 6.16
C ASN A 258 -12.25 -17.88 7.01
N LEU A 259 -12.30 -16.64 7.49
CA LEU A 259 -13.41 -16.15 8.29
C LEU A 259 -14.57 -15.70 7.40
N SER A 260 -15.80 -15.95 7.83
CA SER A 260 -17.01 -15.51 7.12
C SER A 260 -17.36 -14.04 7.37
N LYS A 261 -16.76 -13.42 8.41
CA LYS A 261 -16.95 -12.01 8.79
C LYS A 261 -15.60 -11.40 9.13
N PHE A 262 -15.49 -10.10 8.94
CA PHE A 262 -14.30 -9.38 9.39
C PHE A 262 -14.19 -9.40 10.92
N PRO A 263 -12.98 -9.49 11.47
CA PRO A 263 -12.73 -9.20 12.89
C PRO A 263 -13.24 -7.80 13.24
N PRO A 264 -13.66 -7.57 14.50
CA PRO A 264 -14.26 -6.28 14.89
C PRO A 264 -13.40 -5.06 14.57
N ASP A 265 -12.08 -5.12 14.81
CA ASP A 265 -11.17 -4.02 14.55
C ASP A 265 -11.01 -3.76 13.06
N LEU A 266 -10.90 -4.82 12.25
CA LEU A 266 -10.84 -4.71 10.80
C LEU A 266 -12.15 -4.15 10.24
N GLN A 267 -13.31 -4.62 10.73
CA GLN A 267 -14.61 -4.09 10.32
C GLN A 267 -14.70 -2.59 10.63
N LYS A 268 -14.27 -2.17 11.82
CA LYS A 268 -14.24 -0.76 12.21
C LYS A 268 -13.35 0.07 11.28
N ALA A 269 -12.14 -0.42 10.95
CA ALA A 269 -11.26 0.26 10.02
C ALA A 269 -11.89 0.41 8.62
N ILE A 270 -12.56 -0.63 8.13
CA ILE A 270 -13.30 -0.62 6.86
C ILE A 270 -14.43 0.40 6.90
N ASP A 271 -15.29 0.38 7.93
CA ASP A 271 -16.46 1.24 8.05
C ASP A 271 -16.06 2.73 8.11
N VAL A 272 -15.03 3.05 8.89
CA VAL A 272 -14.48 4.42 8.99
C VAL A 272 -13.93 4.87 7.64
N THR A 273 -13.23 3.98 6.93
CA THR A 273 -12.70 4.29 5.60
C THR A 273 -13.82 4.56 4.59
N ILE A 274 -14.85 3.71 4.55
CA ILE A 274 -16.00 3.88 3.65
C ILE A 274 -16.78 5.16 3.97
N ALA A 275 -17.00 5.46 5.25
CA ALA A 275 -17.65 6.71 5.67
C ALA A 275 -16.87 7.93 5.18
N PHE A 276 -15.54 7.97 5.44
CA PHE A 276 -14.67 9.04 4.96
C PHE A 276 -14.75 9.24 3.45
N LEU A 277 -14.76 8.16 2.66
CA LEU A 277 -14.79 8.23 1.20
C LEU A 277 -16.17 8.61 0.62
N LYS A 278 -17.25 8.44 1.38
CA LYS A 278 -18.59 8.91 1.00
C LYS A 278 -18.79 10.40 1.26
N ASP A 279 -18.05 10.95 2.20
CA ASP A 279 -18.13 12.37 2.61
C ASP A 279 -17.19 13.27 1.79
N ASN A 280 -16.22 12.69 1.07
CA ASN A 280 -15.21 13.37 0.25
C ASN A 280 -15.21 12.87 -1.21
#